data_807d16c5a788d36d86460cb7f7c1cf59
#
_entry.id   807d16c5a788d36d86460cb7f7c1cf59
#
_cell.length_a   1.000
_cell.length_b   1.000
_cell.length_c   1.000
_cell.angle_alpha   90.00
_cell.angle_beta   90.00
_cell.angle_gamma   90.00
#
_symmetry.space_group_name_H-M   'P 1'
#
loop_
_entity.id
_entity.type
_entity.pdbx_description
1 polymer ?
#
loop_
_entity_poly.entity_id
_entity_poly.type
_entity_poly.pdbx_seq_one_letter_code
_entity_poly.pdbx_strand_id
1 'polypeptide(L)'
;VCVPNGQPLCDQCPWDTVCKAYKEDLIDQLPVKTPKKARRIEHKTVFLLECGEQIAIHKRGDKGLLAGLWEFPNEDKKMDAEDIKEWMAEHHMEDAKTKAAGKGKHIFSHVEWHMEGVRISLKTPIQSENYVWVLKKELENTYALPSAFEIFRKIL
;
A
#
# COMPACT_ATOMS: atom_id res chain seq x y z
N VAL A 1 4.10 -4.49 32.36
CA VAL A 1 5.18 -4.91 33.25
C VAL A 1 6.23 -5.70 32.47
N CYS A 2 5.81 -6.77 31.80
CA CYS A 2 6.68 -7.55 30.92
C CYS A 2 6.60 -7.00 29.49
N VAL A 3 7.63 -6.29 29.03
CA VAL A 3 7.65 -5.60 27.74
C VAL A 3 8.59 -6.31 26.74
N PRO A 4 8.14 -6.64 25.51
CA PRO A 4 8.93 -7.45 24.58
C PRO A 4 10.09 -6.69 23.91
N ASN A 5 10.14 -5.35 24.01
CA ASN A 5 11.14 -4.50 23.34
C ASN A 5 11.73 -3.43 24.30
N GLY A 6 11.82 -3.71 25.57
CA GLY A 6 12.39 -2.81 26.56
C GLY A 6 12.82 -3.57 27.82
N GLN A 7 13.32 -2.82 28.80
CA GLN A 7 13.66 -3.38 30.11
C GLN A 7 12.37 -3.75 30.84
N PRO A 8 12.12 -5.00 31.19
CA PRO A 8 10.93 -5.38 31.93
C PRO A 8 11.00 -4.87 33.38
N LEU A 9 9.86 -4.48 33.94
CA LEU A 9 9.75 -4.00 35.31
C LEU A 9 9.49 -5.16 36.26
N CYS A 10 10.49 -6.01 36.48
CA CYS A 10 10.34 -7.26 37.23
C CYS A 10 10.03 -6.98 38.72
N ASP A 11 10.59 -5.97 39.31
CA ASP A 11 10.34 -5.58 40.70
C ASP A 11 8.89 -5.14 40.98
N GLN A 12 8.15 -4.77 39.94
CA GLN A 12 6.75 -4.40 40.00
C GLN A 12 5.82 -5.50 39.47
N CYS A 13 6.37 -6.66 39.14
CA CYS A 13 5.62 -7.73 38.52
C CYS A 13 4.93 -8.61 39.58
N PRO A 14 3.61 -8.78 39.53
CA PRO A 14 2.89 -9.62 40.52
C PRO A 14 3.25 -11.11 40.42
N TRP A 15 4.00 -11.50 39.40
CA TRP A 15 4.47 -12.88 39.14
C TRP A 15 5.97 -13.09 39.41
N ASP A 16 6.65 -12.11 40.04
CA ASP A 16 8.10 -12.17 40.31
C ASP A 16 8.50 -13.45 41.03
N THR A 17 7.75 -13.80 42.08
CA THR A 17 7.99 -14.98 42.94
C THR A 17 7.85 -16.33 42.22
N VAL A 18 7.11 -16.40 41.13
CA VAL A 18 6.88 -17.62 40.36
C VAL A 18 7.47 -17.56 38.93
N CYS A 19 8.00 -16.41 38.56
CA CYS A 19 8.58 -16.21 37.24
C CYS A 19 9.90 -16.95 37.07
N LYS A 20 9.91 -17.95 36.20
CA LYS A 20 11.09 -18.78 35.92
C LYS A 20 12.21 -17.98 35.29
N ALA A 21 11.90 -17.07 34.34
CA ALA A 21 12.87 -16.22 33.69
C ALA A 21 13.58 -15.27 34.68
N TYR A 22 12.86 -14.77 35.68
CA TYR A 22 13.41 -13.91 36.72
C TYR A 22 14.33 -14.70 37.67
N LYS A 23 13.88 -15.88 38.10
CA LYS A 23 14.64 -16.76 39.01
C LYS A 23 15.92 -17.32 38.41
N GLU A 24 15.91 -17.59 37.12
CA GLU A 24 17.03 -18.20 36.38
C GLU A 24 17.90 -17.17 35.66
N ASP A 25 17.66 -15.88 35.87
CA ASP A 25 18.38 -14.76 35.23
C ASP A 25 18.39 -14.82 33.70
N LEU A 26 17.24 -15.21 33.13
CA LEU A 26 17.06 -15.37 31.69
C LEU A 26 16.35 -14.16 31.02
N ILE A 27 16.16 -13.07 31.74
CA ILE A 27 15.37 -11.91 31.29
C ILE A 27 15.92 -11.34 29.99
N ASP A 28 17.23 -11.18 29.91
CA ASP A 28 17.90 -10.60 28.72
C ASP A 28 17.92 -11.54 27.52
N GLN A 29 17.72 -12.83 27.77
CA GLN A 29 17.70 -13.87 26.73
C GLN A 29 16.27 -14.16 26.20
N LEU A 30 15.24 -13.62 26.87
CA LEU A 30 13.84 -13.87 26.56
C LEU A 30 13.10 -12.57 26.22
N PRO A 31 12.16 -12.59 25.28
CA PRO A 31 11.84 -13.74 24.39
C PRO A 31 12.94 -14.00 23.36
N VAL A 32 13.17 -15.26 23.04
CA VAL A 32 14.10 -15.63 21.95
C VAL A 32 13.58 -15.06 20.64
N LYS A 33 14.24 -14.05 20.11
CA LYS A 33 13.85 -13.36 18.86
C LYS A 33 14.50 -14.09 17.67
N THR A 34 13.69 -14.78 16.88
CA THR A 34 14.16 -15.25 15.57
C THR A 34 14.42 -14.05 14.66
N PRO A 35 15.52 -14.04 13.90
CA PRO A 35 15.78 -12.96 12.95
C PRO A 35 14.62 -12.84 11.97
N LYS A 36 14.09 -11.62 11.82
CA LYS A 36 13.01 -11.35 10.87
C LYS A 36 13.53 -11.61 9.46
N LYS A 37 12.82 -12.44 8.69
CA LYS A 37 13.09 -12.58 7.26
C LYS A 37 12.99 -11.22 6.58
N ALA A 38 13.91 -10.92 5.66
CA ALA A 38 13.82 -9.71 4.83
C ALA A 38 12.47 -9.69 4.09
N ARG A 39 11.85 -8.50 4.03
CA ARG A 39 10.62 -8.33 3.26
C ARG A 39 10.91 -8.43 1.77
N ARG A 40 9.98 -9.02 1.02
CA ARG A 40 10.01 -8.98 -0.43
C ARG A 40 9.64 -7.55 -0.87
N ILE A 41 10.48 -6.96 -1.72
CA ILE A 41 10.19 -5.65 -2.31
C ILE A 41 9.43 -5.89 -3.61
N GLU A 42 8.30 -5.24 -3.76
CA GLU A 42 7.50 -5.20 -4.98
C GLU A 42 7.41 -3.77 -5.49
N HIS A 43 7.71 -3.60 -6.77
CA HIS A 43 7.59 -2.31 -7.45
C HIS A 43 6.22 -2.22 -8.12
N LYS A 44 5.58 -1.05 -8.02
CA LYS A 44 4.31 -0.78 -8.67
C LYS A 44 4.34 0.57 -9.37
N THR A 45 3.75 0.63 -10.54
CA THR A 45 3.37 1.88 -11.19
C THR A 45 1.88 2.09 -11.01
N VAL A 46 1.50 3.20 -10.39
CA VAL A 46 0.11 3.53 -10.04
C VAL A 46 -0.39 4.62 -10.97
N PHE A 47 -1.50 4.37 -11.66
CA PHE A 47 -2.09 5.31 -12.59
C PHE A 47 -3.27 6.06 -11.98
N LEU A 48 -3.17 7.37 -11.91
CA LEU A 48 -4.26 8.25 -11.53
C LEU A 48 -4.96 8.74 -12.80
N LEU A 49 -5.96 7.98 -13.25
CA LEU A 49 -6.74 8.31 -14.45
C LEU A 49 -7.81 9.33 -14.07
N GLU A 50 -7.63 10.57 -14.47
CA GLU A 50 -8.53 11.67 -14.13
C GLU A 50 -9.32 12.18 -15.32
N CYS A 51 -10.59 12.46 -15.10
CA CYS A 51 -11.45 13.17 -16.05
C CYS A 51 -12.28 14.22 -15.28
N GLY A 52 -11.82 15.48 -15.29
CA GLY A 52 -12.42 16.54 -14.46
C GLY A 52 -12.39 16.18 -12.97
N GLU A 53 -13.56 16.13 -12.34
CA GLU A 53 -13.74 15.76 -10.93
C GLU A 53 -13.83 14.25 -10.68
N GLN A 54 -13.74 13.45 -11.74
CA GLN A 54 -13.80 12.00 -11.64
C GLN A 54 -12.43 11.36 -11.71
N ILE A 55 -12.30 10.21 -11.08
CA ILE A 55 -11.12 9.36 -11.11
C ILE A 55 -11.53 7.90 -11.28
N ALA A 56 -10.72 7.15 -12.02
CA ALA A 56 -10.95 5.74 -12.18
C ALA A 56 -10.37 4.94 -11.01
N ILE A 57 -11.16 4.01 -10.52
CA ILE A 57 -10.73 2.98 -9.57
C ILE A 57 -11.16 1.61 -10.07
N HIS A 58 -10.55 0.56 -9.57
CA HIS A 58 -11.02 -0.80 -9.80
C HIS A 58 -11.03 -1.62 -8.50
N LYS A 59 -11.77 -2.69 -8.50
CA LYS A 59 -11.85 -3.59 -7.35
C LYS A 59 -10.85 -4.73 -7.52
N ARG A 60 -10.04 -4.94 -6.49
CA ARG A 60 -9.11 -6.09 -6.47
C ARG A 60 -9.88 -7.40 -6.45
N GLY A 61 -9.29 -8.42 -7.05
CA GLY A 61 -9.83 -9.78 -7.01
C GLY A 61 -9.97 -10.32 -5.57
N ASP A 62 -10.66 -11.44 -5.44
CA ASP A 62 -11.01 -12.04 -4.14
C ASP A 62 -9.84 -12.75 -3.45
N LYS A 63 -8.65 -12.76 -4.04
CA LYS A 63 -7.45 -13.43 -3.50
C LYS A 63 -6.25 -12.51 -3.45
N GLY A 64 -5.35 -12.79 -2.51
CA GLY A 64 -4.09 -12.07 -2.35
C GLY A 64 -4.17 -10.89 -1.39
N LEU A 65 -3.13 -10.08 -1.39
CA LEU A 65 -3.00 -8.92 -0.50
C LEU A 65 -4.05 -7.87 -0.83
N LEU A 66 -4.78 -7.39 0.19
CA LEU A 66 -5.85 -6.39 0.06
C LEU A 66 -7.01 -6.84 -0.84
N ALA A 67 -7.31 -8.14 -0.90
CA ALA A 67 -8.39 -8.71 -1.70
C ALA A 67 -9.74 -8.02 -1.44
N GLY A 68 -10.51 -7.79 -2.50
CA GLY A 68 -11.84 -7.19 -2.45
C GLY A 68 -11.88 -5.68 -2.15
N LEU A 69 -10.76 -5.03 -1.87
CA LEU A 69 -10.68 -3.58 -1.69
C LEU A 69 -10.56 -2.86 -3.03
N TRP A 70 -10.87 -1.57 -3.01
CA TRP A 70 -10.69 -0.70 -4.17
C TRP A 70 -9.25 -0.21 -4.27
N GLU A 71 -8.78 0.03 -5.49
CA GLU A 71 -7.46 0.61 -5.72
C GLU A 71 -7.44 1.47 -6.99
N PHE A 72 -6.42 2.30 -7.14
CA PHE A 72 -6.13 2.92 -8.44
C PHE A 72 -5.58 1.88 -9.40
N PRO A 73 -5.87 1.97 -10.72
CA PRO A 73 -5.21 1.14 -11.73
C PRO A 73 -3.71 1.12 -11.51
N ASN A 74 -3.11 -0.05 -11.53
CA ASN A 74 -1.67 -0.19 -11.31
C ASN A 74 -1.11 -1.44 -11.97
N GLU A 75 0.21 -1.41 -12.22
CA GLU A 75 0.99 -2.53 -12.74
C GLU A 75 2.03 -2.97 -11.70
N ASP A 76 2.24 -4.27 -11.59
CA ASP A 76 3.20 -4.89 -10.66
C ASP A 76 4.63 -4.84 -11.20
N LYS A 77 5.02 -3.68 -11.75
CA LYS A 77 6.37 -3.40 -12.23
C LYS A 77 6.69 -1.91 -12.12
N LYS A 78 7.97 -1.60 -12.08
CA LYS A 78 8.43 -0.23 -12.33
C LYS A 78 8.44 -0.01 -13.84
N MET A 79 7.68 1.00 -14.29
CA MET A 79 7.56 1.37 -15.69
C MET A 79 8.38 2.62 -16.00
N ASP A 80 9.06 2.62 -17.12
CA ASP A 80 9.68 3.82 -17.68
C ASP A 80 8.71 4.60 -18.58
N ALA A 81 9.19 5.66 -19.22
CA ALA A 81 8.35 6.52 -20.05
C ALA A 81 7.82 5.79 -21.31
N GLU A 82 8.55 4.82 -21.83
CA GLU A 82 8.16 4.03 -22.99
C GLU A 82 7.12 2.99 -22.63
N ASP A 83 7.35 2.24 -21.53
CA ASP A 83 6.37 1.33 -20.95
C ASP A 83 5.02 2.03 -20.70
N ILE A 84 5.06 3.25 -20.14
CA ILE A 84 3.83 4.02 -19.86
C ILE A 84 3.11 4.40 -21.15
N LYS A 85 3.82 4.77 -22.20
CA LYS A 85 3.23 5.07 -23.52
C LYS A 85 2.59 3.85 -24.14
N GLU A 86 3.26 2.69 -24.07
CA GLU A 86 2.72 1.42 -24.58
C GLU A 86 1.45 1.06 -23.81
N TRP A 87 1.49 1.14 -22.49
CA TRP A 87 0.33 0.89 -21.64
C TRP A 87 -0.85 1.83 -21.99
N MET A 88 -0.57 3.11 -22.22
CA MET A 88 -1.58 4.08 -22.63
C MET A 88 -2.18 3.74 -24.01
N ALA A 89 -1.37 3.28 -24.95
CA ALA A 89 -1.84 2.86 -26.26
C ALA A 89 -2.74 1.62 -26.17
N GLU A 90 -2.36 0.62 -25.38
CA GLU A 90 -3.17 -0.58 -25.12
C GLU A 90 -4.54 -0.25 -24.51
N HIS A 91 -4.62 0.86 -23.77
CA HIS A 91 -5.85 1.31 -23.11
C HIS A 91 -6.55 2.47 -23.84
N HIS A 92 -6.17 2.76 -25.07
CA HIS A 92 -6.76 3.83 -25.92
C HIS A 92 -6.67 5.23 -25.30
N MET A 93 -5.50 5.57 -24.72
CA MET A 93 -5.24 6.84 -24.06
C MET A 93 -4.08 7.64 -24.68
N GLU A 94 -3.73 7.40 -25.94
CA GLU A 94 -2.55 7.97 -26.59
C GLU A 94 -2.50 9.50 -26.58
N ASP A 95 -3.68 10.13 -26.65
CA ASP A 95 -3.80 11.60 -26.66
C ASP A 95 -3.83 12.24 -25.27
N ALA A 96 -3.78 11.45 -24.19
CA ALA A 96 -3.86 11.96 -22.84
C ALA A 96 -2.54 12.56 -22.36
N LYS A 97 -2.62 13.59 -21.50
CA LYS A 97 -1.46 14.22 -20.90
C LYS A 97 -1.03 13.44 -19.65
N THR A 98 0.27 13.17 -19.57
CA THR A 98 0.87 12.51 -18.40
C THR A 98 1.67 13.47 -17.55
N LYS A 99 1.68 13.24 -16.24
CA LYS A 99 2.50 13.95 -15.26
C LYS A 99 2.88 13.01 -14.13
N ALA A 100 4.11 13.14 -13.61
CA ALA A 100 4.50 12.40 -12.41
C ALA A 100 3.60 12.79 -11.22
N ALA A 101 3.14 11.80 -10.47
CA ALA A 101 2.26 11.95 -9.32
C ALA A 101 2.95 11.57 -7.99
N GLY A 102 4.28 11.58 -7.98
CA GLY A 102 5.07 11.29 -6.80
C GLY A 102 5.39 9.82 -6.60
N LYS A 103 6.04 9.54 -5.48
CA LYS A 103 6.47 8.18 -5.10
C LYS A 103 5.96 7.88 -3.71
N GLY A 104 5.56 6.63 -3.50
CA GLY A 104 5.09 6.15 -2.23
C GLY A 104 5.75 4.83 -1.84
N LYS A 105 5.78 4.60 -0.53
CA LYS A 105 6.24 3.35 0.04
C LYS A 105 5.24 2.89 1.08
N HIS A 106 4.86 1.62 1.03
CA HIS A 106 4.02 1.03 2.06
C HIS A 106 4.58 -0.32 2.50
N ILE A 107 4.57 -0.55 3.82
CA ILE A 107 5.18 -1.72 4.44
C ILE A 107 4.08 -2.60 5.02
N PHE A 108 4.00 -3.81 4.50
CA PHE A 108 3.19 -4.91 5.07
C PHE A 108 4.08 -5.85 5.90
N SER A 109 3.49 -6.86 6.51
CA SER A 109 4.24 -7.81 7.35
C SER A 109 5.37 -8.53 6.59
N HIS A 110 5.11 -8.93 5.34
CA HIS A 110 6.03 -9.76 4.54
C HIS A 110 6.45 -9.12 3.21
N VAL A 111 5.84 -8.01 2.83
CA VAL A 111 6.01 -7.32 1.55
C VAL A 111 6.16 -5.84 1.80
N GLU A 112 6.96 -5.20 0.97
CA GLU A 112 7.13 -3.76 0.93
C GLU A 112 6.86 -3.27 -0.50
N TRP A 113 5.86 -2.40 -0.67
CA TRP A 113 5.55 -1.79 -1.95
C TRP A 113 6.32 -0.50 -2.15
N HIS A 114 7.05 -0.42 -3.25
CA HIS A 114 7.64 0.81 -3.77
C HIS A 114 6.83 1.26 -4.97
N MET A 115 6.11 2.36 -4.83
CA MET A 115 5.13 2.83 -5.81
C MET A 115 5.58 4.12 -6.47
N GLU A 116 5.45 4.20 -7.78
CA GLU A 116 5.61 5.44 -8.55
C GLU A 116 4.27 5.79 -9.19
N GLY A 117 3.78 7.01 -8.92
CA GLY A 117 2.50 7.49 -9.43
C GLY A 117 2.64 8.22 -10.76
N VAL A 118 1.72 7.95 -11.67
CA VAL A 118 1.57 8.65 -12.95
C VAL A 118 0.15 9.16 -13.04
N ARG A 119 -0.01 10.48 -13.16
CA ARG A 119 -1.30 11.12 -13.41
C ARG A 119 -1.55 11.17 -14.92
N ILE A 120 -2.70 10.71 -15.35
CA ILE A 120 -3.13 10.71 -16.74
C ILE A 120 -4.43 11.50 -16.83
N SER A 121 -4.40 12.67 -17.51
CA SER A 121 -5.54 13.54 -17.65
C SER A 121 -6.27 13.28 -18.96
N LEU A 122 -7.52 12.84 -18.85
CA LEU A 122 -8.39 12.46 -19.96
C LEU A 122 -9.44 13.55 -20.22
N LYS A 123 -9.86 13.68 -21.45
CA LYS A 123 -10.97 14.58 -21.86
C LYS A 123 -12.33 13.95 -21.61
N THR A 124 -12.41 12.63 -21.74
CA THR A 124 -13.63 11.84 -21.53
C THR A 124 -13.28 10.57 -20.75
N PRO A 125 -14.20 10.06 -19.90
CA PRO A 125 -13.99 8.80 -19.20
C PRO A 125 -13.86 7.64 -20.20
N ILE A 126 -12.89 6.77 -19.97
CA ILE A 126 -12.74 5.56 -20.78
C ILE A 126 -13.83 4.57 -20.38
N GLN A 127 -14.51 4.03 -21.36
CA GLN A 127 -15.45 2.93 -21.19
C GLN A 127 -14.66 1.62 -21.05
N SER A 128 -14.61 1.06 -19.86
CA SER A 128 -13.97 -0.22 -19.59
C SER A 128 -14.72 -0.94 -18.48
N GLU A 129 -14.91 -2.24 -18.63
CA GLU A 129 -15.49 -3.09 -17.57
C GLU A 129 -14.57 -3.19 -16.34
N ASN A 130 -13.29 -2.86 -16.50
CA ASN A 130 -12.29 -2.96 -15.45
C ASN A 130 -12.26 -1.74 -14.52
N TYR A 131 -12.82 -0.59 -14.95
CA TYR A 131 -12.75 0.67 -14.19
C TYR A 131 -14.11 1.20 -13.83
N VAL A 132 -14.22 1.72 -12.62
CA VAL A 132 -15.37 2.49 -12.14
C VAL A 132 -14.94 3.94 -11.99
N TRP A 133 -15.64 4.85 -12.65
CA TRP A 133 -15.42 6.29 -12.53
C TRP A 133 -16.22 6.84 -11.38
N VAL A 134 -15.54 7.43 -10.41
CA VAL A 134 -16.12 7.96 -9.17
C VAL A 134 -15.70 9.40 -8.95
N LEU A 135 -16.47 10.17 -8.22
CA LEU A 135 -16.06 11.51 -7.85
C LEU A 135 -14.91 11.45 -6.83
N LYS A 136 -13.89 12.29 -7.00
CA LYS A 136 -12.73 12.34 -6.08
C LYS A 136 -13.15 12.49 -4.62
N LYS A 137 -14.19 13.29 -4.33
CA LYS A 137 -14.74 13.46 -2.98
C LYS A 137 -15.35 12.20 -2.36
N GLU A 138 -15.74 11.22 -3.18
CA GLU A 138 -16.32 9.95 -2.71
C GLU A 138 -15.27 8.93 -2.27
N LEU A 139 -14.00 9.12 -2.66
CA LEU A 139 -12.91 8.24 -2.27
C LEU A 139 -12.69 8.14 -0.75
N GLU A 140 -13.12 9.14 0.01
CA GLU A 140 -12.93 9.15 1.46
C GLU A 140 -14.01 8.38 2.20
N ASN A 141 -15.23 8.43 1.71
CA ASN A 141 -16.41 8.00 2.48
C ASN A 141 -17.13 6.79 1.89
N THR A 142 -16.99 6.56 0.58
CA THR A 142 -17.77 5.54 -0.13
C THR A 142 -16.94 4.33 -0.53
N TYR A 143 -15.67 4.54 -0.86
CA TYR A 143 -14.80 3.48 -1.37
C TYR A 143 -13.67 3.18 -0.39
N ALA A 144 -13.55 1.90 0.00
CA ALA A 144 -12.50 1.44 0.91
C ALA A 144 -11.15 1.32 0.17
N LEU A 145 -10.47 2.46 0.01
CA LEU A 145 -9.10 2.51 -0.50
C LEU A 145 -8.12 2.19 0.62
N PRO A 146 -7.19 1.23 0.42
CA PRO A 146 -6.15 0.92 1.38
C PRO A 146 -5.26 2.12 1.70
N SER A 147 -4.77 2.19 2.93
CA SER A 147 -3.81 3.21 3.37
C SER A 147 -2.51 3.22 2.54
N ALA A 148 -2.19 2.14 1.85
CA ALA A 148 -1.09 2.07 0.90
C ALA A 148 -1.18 3.15 -0.20
N PHE A 149 -2.38 3.52 -0.61
CA PHE A 149 -2.65 4.52 -1.66
C PHE A 149 -2.91 5.94 -1.12
N GLU A 150 -2.79 6.14 0.19
CA GLU A 150 -3.08 7.42 0.85
C GLU A 150 -2.25 8.59 0.28
N ILE A 151 -0.99 8.33 -0.08
CA ILE A 151 -0.12 9.35 -0.67
C ILE A 151 -0.67 9.86 -2.00
N PHE A 152 -1.28 8.99 -2.80
CA PHE A 152 -1.87 9.36 -4.08
C PHE A 152 -3.24 10.00 -3.90
N ARG A 153 -4.02 9.57 -2.93
CA ARG A 153 -5.30 10.18 -2.58
C ARG A 153 -5.16 11.64 -2.16
N LYS A 154 -4.13 11.96 -1.37
CA LYS A 154 -3.88 13.33 -0.88
C LYS A 154 -3.52 14.35 -1.95
N ILE A 155 -3.12 13.92 -3.12
CA ILE A 155 -2.72 14.81 -4.20
C ILE A 155 -3.79 14.98 -5.28
N LEU A 156 -4.96 14.34 -5.13
CA LEU A 156 -6.12 14.47 -6.02
C LEU A 156 -6.95 15.70 -5.67
#